data_69cd4bdf48a8a01537529ab6fdd24ae8
#
_entry.id   69cd4bdf48a8a01537529ab6fdd24ae8
#
_cell.length_a   1.000
_cell.length_b   1.000
_cell.length_c   1.000
_cell.angle_alpha   90.00
_cell.angle_beta   90.00
_cell.angle_gamma   90.00
#
_symmetry.space_group_name_H-M   'P 1'
#
loop_
_entity.id
_entity.type
_entity.pdbx_description
1 polymer ?
#
loop_
_entity_poly.entity_id
_entity_poly.type
_entity_poly.pdbx_seq_one_letter_code
_entity_poly.pdbx_strand_id
1 'polypeptide(L)'
;MKKNKNIFMASVLLLSLGLASCTDSFLDVTSKTESSTGTFYKTEKDAYRALIGCYDGWRQTSSAMMVGFYIASEVMSAECFGATGNADGRGYQAIDRFDISQSPADLNLYEGDWKNYYAGVYRCNELIAHEEQIVWNESDSKRGIYMGECRTLRALLYLDMVRLWGNIPLFLEPVNENRAPSPAKEVFSAIFTDLKYAIENIPGDAYPKADYTKNDGHITKYAAEALLARAYLFYTGYYGEEPVEVTRAEALAAVEDVIASGEYGLVPQFKNLWPASSAKVAEKGDYETLKGTYAGDGNKETILALKFTATQDYNGNNDSNRWQVMLGMRQLNAAPYCKGWGALTVNPDFVEAFPTGDLRRSAS
;
A
#
# COMPACT_ATOMS: atom_id res chain seq x y z
N MET A 1 15.52 77.76 20.85
CA MET A 1 14.60 76.69 21.28
C MET A 1 13.50 76.29 20.26
N LYS A 2 13.22 77.04 19.19
CA LYS A 2 12.19 76.67 18.19
C LYS A 2 12.67 75.66 17.16
N LYS A 3 13.96 75.54 16.83
CA LYS A 3 14.48 74.59 15.81
C LYS A 3 14.44 73.13 16.25
N ASN A 4 14.60 72.82 17.52
CA ASN A 4 14.63 71.45 18.01
C ASN A 4 13.22 70.83 18.15
N LYS A 5 12.15 71.64 18.28
CA LYS A 5 10.79 71.16 18.33
C LYS A 5 10.30 70.63 16.98
N ASN A 6 10.75 71.27 15.90
CA ASN A 6 10.31 70.80 14.53
C ASN A 6 11.02 69.55 14.09
N ILE A 7 12.28 69.31 14.56
CA ILE A 7 12.99 68.06 14.29
C ILE A 7 12.35 66.88 15.06
N PHE A 8 11.96 67.10 16.31
CA PHE A 8 11.31 66.11 17.15
C PHE A 8 9.91 65.75 16.61
N MET A 9 9.14 66.72 16.14
CA MET A 9 7.84 66.47 15.51
C MET A 9 7.96 65.74 14.17
N ALA A 10 9.00 66.06 13.37
CA ALA A 10 9.23 65.34 12.11
C ALA A 10 9.68 63.88 12.34
N SER A 11 10.48 63.61 13.40
CA SER A 11 10.90 62.25 13.77
C SER A 11 9.74 61.42 14.32
N VAL A 12 8.80 61.99 15.06
CA VAL A 12 7.62 61.30 15.56
C VAL A 12 6.64 61.03 14.43
N LEU A 13 6.51 61.91 13.43
CA LEU A 13 5.67 61.70 12.27
C LEU A 13 6.22 60.62 11.32
N LEU A 14 7.56 60.48 11.20
CA LEU A 14 8.21 59.40 10.43
C LEU A 14 8.11 58.06 11.14
N LEU A 15 8.11 58.01 12.48
CA LEU A 15 7.93 56.77 13.23
C LEU A 15 6.47 56.26 13.19
N SER A 16 5.48 57.15 13.09
CA SER A 16 4.07 56.77 13.02
C SER A 16 3.64 56.26 11.63
N LEU A 17 4.38 56.58 10.56
CA LEU A 17 4.16 56.04 9.22
C LEU A 17 4.74 54.63 9.01
N GLY A 18 5.67 54.20 9.88
CA GLY A 18 6.27 52.87 9.85
C GLY A 18 5.42 51.75 10.51
N LEU A 19 4.37 52.12 11.26
CA LEU A 19 3.53 51.16 12.00
C LEU A 19 2.21 50.80 11.29
N ALA A 20 1.95 51.39 10.13
CA ALA A 20 0.73 51.12 9.35
C ALA A 20 0.95 50.10 8.23
N SER A 21 2.06 49.38 8.20
CA SER A 21 2.44 48.49 7.10
C SER A 21 2.48 47.00 7.48
N CYS A 22 1.52 46.55 8.22
CA CYS A 22 1.22 45.10 8.29
C CYS A 22 -0.29 44.94 8.38
N THR A 23 -0.95 45.00 7.25
CA THR A 23 -2.24 44.36 7.14
C THR A 23 -1.96 42.89 6.90
N ASP A 24 -2.52 41.98 7.71
CA ASP A 24 -2.39 40.54 7.61
C ASP A 24 -2.65 40.03 6.17
N SER A 25 -3.45 40.76 5.38
CA SER A 25 -3.74 40.48 3.99
C SER A 25 -2.55 40.64 3.02
N PHE A 26 -1.45 41.34 3.40
CA PHE A 26 -0.26 41.44 2.53
C PHE A 26 0.59 40.17 2.56
N LEU A 27 0.54 39.42 3.66
CA LEU A 27 1.24 38.15 3.80
C LEU A 27 0.40 36.94 3.36
N ASP A 28 -0.88 37.16 3.10
CA ASP A 28 -1.82 36.15 2.64
C ASP A 28 -1.74 35.99 1.11
N VAL A 29 -0.54 35.73 0.63
CA VAL A 29 -0.28 35.42 -0.78
C VAL A 29 -0.63 33.96 -0.99
N THR A 30 -1.80 33.70 -1.56
CA THR A 30 -2.14 32.36 -2.07
C THR A 30 -1.07 31.98 -3.09
N SER A 31 -0.29 30.94 -2.81
CA SER A 31 0.70 30.44 -3.76
C SER A 31 0.00 30.13 -5.09
N LYS A 32 0.44 30.77 -6.17
CA LYS A 32 -0.09 30.53 -7.52
C LYS A 32 0.57 29.33 -8.19
N THR A 33 1.58 28.77 -7.57
CA THR A 33 2.39 27.68 -8.10
C THR A 33 2.26 26.39 -7.29
N GLU A 34 1.77 26.47 -6.05
CA GLU A 34 1.52 25.30 -5.21
C GLU A 34 0.03 25.12 -4.98
N SER A 35 -0.47 23.91 -5.20
CA SER A 35 -1.86 23.56 -4.87
C SER A 35 -1.96 23.40 -3.35
N SER A 36 -2.63 24.34 -2.67
CA SER A 36 -3.02 24.16 -1.28
C SER A 36 -4.23 23.22 -1.20
N THR A 37 -4.46 22.57 -0.05
CA THR A 37 -5.67 21.75 0.18
C THR A 37 -6.97 22.51 -0.13
N GLY A 38 -7.00 23.83 0.11
CA GLY A 38 -8.14 24.70 -0.21
C GLY A 38 -8.36 24.95 -1.71
N THR A 39 -7.36 24.76 -2.55
CA THR A 39 -7.42 24.97 -4.02
C THR A 39 -7.37 23.67 -4.83
N PHE A 40 -6.94 22.56 -4.21
CA PHE A 40 -6.92 21.25 -4.82
C PHE A 40 -8.34 20.65 -4.87
N TYR A 41 -8.71 19.59 -4.59
CA TYR A 41 -10.04 18.92 -4.46
C TYR A 41 -11.25 19.69 -5.04
N LYS A 42 -11.14 20.24 -6.28
CA LYS A 42 -12.22 20.99 -6.93
C LYS A 42 -12.91 20.23 -8.07
N THR A 43 -12.18 19.38 -8.74
CA THR A 43 -12.63 18.69 -9.94
C THR A 43 -12.41 17.17 -9.81
N GLU A 44 -13.15 16.41 -10.62
CA GLU A 44 -12.95 14.95 -10.75
C GLU A 44 -11.51 14.59 -11.14
N LYS A 45 -10.83 15.45 -11.91
CA LYS A 45 -9.41 15.28 -12.23
C LYS A 45 -8.52 15.43 -11.00
N ASP A 46 -8.88 16.29 -10.06
CA ASP A 46 -8.14 16.42 -8.79
C ASP A 46 -8.39 15.22 -7.90
N ALA A 47 -9.62 14.67 -7.88
CA ALA A 47 -9.94 13.42 -7.21
C ALA A 47 -9.06 12.26 -7.76
N TYR A 48 -8.95 12.15 -9.08
CA TYR A 48 -8.10 11.14 -9.70
C TYR A 48 -6.63 11.27 -9.29
N ARG A 49 -6.10 12.50 -9.28
CA ARG A 49 -4.72 12.75 -8.85
C ARG A 49 -4.50 12.40 -7.37
N ALA A 50 -5.48 12.73 -6.50
CA ALA A 50 -5.45 12.33 -5.10
C ALA A 50 -5.50 10.81 -4.94
N LEU A 51 -6.33 10.12 -5.71
CA LEU A 51 -6.40 8.67 -5.75
C LEU A 51 -5.05 8.04 -6.14
N ILE A 52 -4.38 8.56 -7.14
CA ILE A 52 -3.00 8.12 -7.49
C ILE A 52 -2.05 8.31 -6.30
N GLY A 53 -2.22 9.41 -5.54
CA GLY A 53 -1.49 9.62 -4.28
C GLY A 53 -1.78 8.55 -3.23
N CYS A 54 -3.01 8.02 -3.17
CA CYS A 54 -3.37 6.89 -2.29
C CYS A 54 -2.70 5.58 -2.74
N TYR A 55 -2.67 5.30 -4.03
CA TYR A 55 -1.92 4.16 -4.60
C TYR A 55 -0.42 4.27 -4.32
N ASP A 56 0.16 5.48 -4.44
CA ASP A 56 1.54 5.71 -4.06
C ASP A 56 1.77 5.46 -2.55
N GLY A 57 0.82 5.83 -1.70
CA GLY A 57 0.83 5.50 -0.28
C GLY A 57 0.93 4.00 -0.03
N TRP A 58 0.16 3.19 -0.76
CA TRP A 58 0.28 1.73 -0.72
C TRP A 58 1.63 1.25 -1.24
N ARG A 59 2.10 1.77 -2.38
CA ARG A 59 3.41 1.44 -2.94
C ARG A 59 4.55 1.70 -1.94
N GLN A 60 4.49 2.78 -1.19
CA GLN A 60 5.50 3.14 -0.20
C GLN A 60 5.69 2.08 0.89
N THR A 61 4.66 1.30 1.23
CA THR A 61 4.78 0.21 2.20
C THR A 61 5.67 -0.94 1.72
N SER A 62 5.93 -1.02 0.42
CA SER A 62 6.74 -2.06 -0.22
C SER A 62 8.07 -1.57 -0.77
N SER A 63 8.28 -0.25 -0.84
CA SER A 63 9.49 0.34 -1.42
C SER A 63 10.56 0.71 -0.39
N ALA A 64 10.21 0.80 0.89
CA ALA A 64 11.16 1.04 1.96
C ALA A 64 12.07 -0.19 2.17
N MET A 65 13.31 0.07 2.59
CA MET A 65 14.25 -0.99 2.97
C MET A 65 13.96 -1.54 4.39
N MET A 66 12.70 -1.54 4.77
CA MET A 66 12.26 -1.87 6.11
C MET A 66 11.56 -3.22 6.13
N VAL A 67 11.30 -3.71 7.31
CA VAL A 67 10.67 -5.00 7.55
C VAL A 67 9.16 -4.86 7.39
N GLY A 68 8.67 -4.81 6.16
CA GLY A 68 7.23 -4.73 5.88
C GLY A 68 6.47 -5.98 6.33
N PHE A 69 5.14 -5.88 6.30
CA PHE A 69 4.24 -6.97 6.72
C PHE A 69 4.64 -8.34 6.13
N TYR A 70 4.89 -8.40 4.83
CA TYR A 70 5.16 -9.68 4.15
C TYR A 70 6.49 -10.29 4.57
N ILE A 71 7.55 -9.48 4.70
CA ILE A 71 8.86 -9.98 5.14
C ILE A 71 8.78 -10.47 6.59
N ALA A 72 8.09 -9.72 7.45
CA ALA A 72 7.88 -10.12 8.83
C ALA A 72 7.10 -11.44 8.91
N SER A 73 6.03 -11.61 8.12
CA SER A 73 5.21 -12.83 8.14
C SER A 73 6.00 -14.06 7.70
N GLU A 74 6.81 -13.95 6.63
CA GLU A 74 7.64 -15.05 6.15
C GLU A 74 8.67 -15.50 7.20
N VAL A 75 9.30 -14.55 7.89
CA VAL A 75 10.29 -14.84 8.93
C VAL A 75 9.62 -15.41 10.20
N MET A 76 8.45 -14.85 10.59
CA MET A 76 7.72 -15.29 11.78
C MET A 76 7.01 -16.63 11.58
N SER A 77 6.73 -17.03 10.34
CA SER A 77 6.10 -18.32 10.02
C SER A 77 7.06 -19.51 10.07
N ALA A 78 8.36 -19.24 10.23
CA ALA A 78 9.45 -20.24 10.12
C ALA A 78 9.61 -20.85 8.71
N GLU A 79 8.97 -20.31 7.69
CA GLU A 79 9.18 -20.70 6.28
C GLU A 79 10.53 -20.19 5.77
N CYS A 80 10.99 -19.06 6.33
CA CYS A 80 12.30 -18.46 6.04
C CYS A 80 13.06 -18.15 7.32
N PHE A 81 14.37 -18.29 7.26
CA PHE A 81 15.26 -17.74 8.28
C PHE A 81 15.44 -16.23 8.11
N GLY A 82 15.57 -15.51 9.20
CA GLY A 82 15.93 -14.10 9.20
C GLY A 82 17.41 -13.93 8.81
N ALA A 83 17.66 -13.39 7.62
CA ALA A 83 18.98 -13.15 7.04
C ALA A 83 19.83 -14.42 6.79
N THR A 84 21.10 -14.26 6.42
CA THR A 84 21.97 -15.35 5.97
C THR A 84 23.12 -15.67 6.92
N GLY A 85 23.29 -14.93 8.00
CA GLY A 85 24.38 -15.17 8.96
C GLY A 85 24.38 -14.24 10.17
N ASN A 86 25.16 -14.58 11.17
CA ASN A 86 25.12 -13.97 12.51
C ASN A 86 25.40 -12.45 12.57
N ALA A 87 26.08 -11.88 11.59
CA ALA A 87 26.40 -10.45 11.54
C ALA A 87 25.57 -9.70 10.49
N ASP A 88 24.64 -10.37 9.83
CA ASP A 88 23.90 -9.86 8.69
C ASP A 88 22.41 -9.73 9.02
N GLY A 89 21.84 -8.55 8.82
CA GLY A 89 20.41 -8.33 9.01
C GLY A 89 19.91 -8.64 10.43
N ARG A 90 20.58 -8.11 11.47
CA ARG A 90 20.26 -8.38 12.89
C ARG A 90 18.79 -8.18 13.24
N GLY A 91 18.13 -7.23 12.58
CA GLY A 91 16.70 -7.00 12.75
C GLY A 91 15.85 -8.20 12.35
N TYR A 92 16.13 -8.79 11.20
CA TYR A 92 15.42 -9.98 10.73
C TYR A 92 15.67 -11.19 11.63
N GLN A 93 16.89 -11.33 12.16
CA GLN A 93 17.21 -12.38 13.14
C GLN A 93 16.46 -12.19 14.46
N ALA A 94 16.27 -10.95 14.90
CA ALA A 94 15.50 -10.66 16.11
C ALA A 94 14.03 -11.06 15.92
N ILE A 95 13.46 -10.80 14.75
CA ILE A 95 12.09 -11.22 14.40
C ILE A 95 12.00 -12.75 14.33
N ASP A 96 12.91 -13.41 13.63
CA ASP A 96 12.97 -14.86 13.46
C ASP A 96 13.00 -15.60 14.83
N ARG A 97 13.74 -15.06 15.77
CA ARG A 97 13.90 -15.63 17.12
C ARG A 97 12.88 -15.11 18.14
N PHE A 98 12.01 -14.20 17.75
CA PHE A 98 11.14 -13.44 18.67
C PHE A 98 11.95 -12.84 19.84
N ASP A 99 13.16 -12.35 19.54
CA ASP A 99 14.11 -11.88 20.54
C ASP A 99 13.86 -10.43 20.91
N ILE A 100 13.28 -10.22 22.08
CA ILE A 100 13.01 -8.90 22.66
C ILE A 100 14.14 -8.38 23.55
N SER A 101 15.24 -9.11 23.67
CA SER A 101 16.38 -8.74 24.54
C SER A 101 17.33 -7.73 23.89
N GLN A 102 17.12 -7.43 22.62
CA GLN A 102 17.95 -6.47 21.87
C GLN A 102 17.79 -5.05 22.39
N SER A 103 18.74 -4.17 22.09
CA SER A 103 18.61 -2.77 22.45
C SER A 103 17.39 -2.11 21.78
N PRO A 104 16.78 -1.07 22.38
CA PRO A 104 15.66 -0.37 21.76
C PRO A 104 15.96 0.11 20.33
N ALA A 105 17.21 0.49 20.04
CA ALA A 105 17.64 0.87 18.70
C ALA A 105 17.60 -0.31 17.71
N ASP A 106 17.94 -1.50 18.17
CA ASP A 106 17.89 -2.73 17.35
C ASP A 106 16.45 -3.26 17.21
N LEU A 107 15.57 -2.94 18.16
CA LEU A 107 14.14 -3.33 18.15
C LEU A 107 13.23 -2.36 17.38
N ASN A 108 13.72 -1.19 17.01
CA ASN A 108 12.95 -0.21 16.24
C ASN A 108 12.89 -0.57 14.74
N LEU A 109 12.45 -1.78 14.45
CA LEU A 109 12.46 -2.36 13.11
C LEU A 109 11.33 -1.86 12.22
N TYR A 110 10.22 -1.49 12.83
CA TYR A 110 8.97 -1.18 12.13
C TYR A 110 8.66 0.32 12.03
N GLU A 111 9.53 1.21 12.50
CA GLU A 111 9.24 2.65 12.49
C GLU A 111 8.97 3.19 11.09
N GLY A 112 9.78 2.76 10.12
CA GLY A 112 9.61 3.17 8.72
C GLY A 112 8.30 2.67 8.13
N ASP A 113 7.97 1.39 8.38
CA ASP A 113 6.72 0.80 7.91
C ASP A 113 5.52 1.46 8.58
N TRP A 114 5.56 1.64 9.89
CA TRP A 114 4.53 2.36 10.64
C TRP A 114 4.23 3.74 10.02
N LYS A 115 5.28 4.53 9.76
CA LYS A 115 5.14 5.85 9.13
C LYS A 115 4.55 5.77 7.73
N ASN A 116 5.00 4.81 6.92
CA ASN A 116 4.51 4.65 5.54
C ASN A 116 3.05 4.22 5.51
N TYR A 117 2.64 3.26 6.34
CA TYR A 117 1.25 2.84 6.43
C TYR A 117 0.33 4.00 6.84
N TYR A 118 0.68 4.74 7.89
CA TYR A 118 -0.14 5.88 8.31
C TYR A 118 -0.10 7.06 7.33
N ALA A 119 1.00 7.27 6.62
CA ALA A 119 1.03 8.25 5.53
C ALA A 119 0.07 7.86 4.39
N GLY A 120 -0.01 6.56 4.07
CA GLY A 120 -0.99 6.04 3.11
C GLY A 120 -2.43 6.22 3.59
N VAL A 121 -2.71 5.89 4.86
CA VAL A 121 -4.04 6.11 5.48
C VAL A 121 -4.41 7.59 5.47
N TYR A 122 -3.49 8.47 5.82
CA TYR A 122 -3.72 9.92 5.80
C TYR A 122 -4.13 10.42 4.41
N ARG A 123 -3.43 9.96 3.36
CA ARG A 123 -3.79 10.32 1.96
C ARG A 123 -5.19 9.85 1.58
N CYS A 124 -5.58 8.65 2.00
CA CYS A 124 -6.95 8.17 1.78
C CYS A 124 -7.98 9.01 2.54
N ASN A 125 -7.70 9.35 3.80
CA ASN A 125 -8.56 10.18 4.61
C ASN A 125 -8.71 11.60 4.02
N GLU A 126 -7.65 12.19 3.48
CA GLU A 126 -7.68 13.48 2.78
C GLU A 126 -8.65 13.44 1.59
N LEU A 127 -8.56 12.44 0.74
CA LEU A 127 -9.47 12.33 -0.40
C LEU A 127 -10.92 12.14 0.04
N ILE A 128 -11.16 11.28 1.03
CA ILE A 128 -12.50 11.01 1.56
C ILE A 128 -13.11 12.27 2.22
N ALA A 129 -12.32 13.00 3.01
CA ALA A 129 -12.80 14.21 3.69
C ALA A 129 -13.17 15.35 2.72
N HIS A 130 -12.58 15.35 1.54
CA HIS A 130 -12.84 16.39 0.53
C HIS A 130 -13.83 15.96 -0.57
N GLU A 131 -14.40 14.77 -0.46
CA GLU A 131 -15.31 14.19 -1.46
C GLU A 131 -16.44 15.13 -1.88
N GLU A 132 -17.08 15.81 -0.93
CA GLU A 132 -18.21 16.72 -1.16
C GLU A 132 -17.80 18.08 -1.74
N GLN A 133 -16.52 18.41 -1.76
CA GLN A 133 -16.00 19.66 -2.35
C GLN A 133 -15.71 19.51 -3.84
N ILE A 134 -15.65 18.27 -4.33
CA ILE A 134 -15.33 17.95 -5.70
C ILE A 134 -16.57 18.09 -6.57
N VAL A 135 -16.44 18.84 -7.66
CA VAL A 135 -17.47 18.88 -8.71
C VAL A 135 -17.31 17.65 -9.59
N TRP A 136 -18.20 16.69 -9.38
CA TRP A 136 -18.25 15.45 -10.15
C TRP A 136 -18.99 15.64 -11.47
N ASN A 137 -18.62 14.87 -12.49
CA ASN A 137 -19.33 14.88 -13.77
C ASN A 137 -20.72 14.25 -13.60
N GLU A 138 -21.76 14.99 -13.97
CA GLU A 138 -23.16 14.52 -13.81
C GLU A 138 -23.53 13.36 -14.74
N SER A 139 -22.95 13.32 -15.94
CA SER A 139 -23.31 12.33 -16.98
C SER A 139 -22.47 11.05 -16.94
N ASP A 140 -21.24 11.10 -16.42
CA ASP A 140 -20.30 9.99 -16.34
C ASP A 140 -19.43 10.12 -15.07
N SER A 141 -20.10 10.18 -13.91
CA SER A 141 -19.44 10.37 -12.63
C SER A 141 -18.57 9.18 -12.27
N LYS A 142 -17.32 9.46 -11.97
CA LYS A 142 -16.38 8.48 -11.42
C LYS A 142 -16.35 8.47 -9.88
N ARG A 143 -17.25 9.21 -9.23
CA ARG A 143 -17.28 9.35 -7.76
C ARG A 143 -17.26 8.01 -7.05
N GLY A 144 -18.24 7.14 -7.34
CA GLY A 144 -18.33 5.82 -6.70
C GLY A 144 -17.10 4.96 -6.93
N ILE A 145 -16.53 5.00 -8.13
CA ILE A 145 -15.34 4.25 -8.51
C ILE A 145 -14.12 4.75 -7.72
N TYR A 146 -13.80 6.05 -7.80
CA TYR A 146 -12.60 6.60 -7.15
C TYR A 146 -12.68 6.53 -5.62
N MET A 147 -13.86 6.75 -5.06
CA MET A 147 -14.06 6.62 -3.62
C MET A 147 -14.02 5.15 -3.16
N GLY A 148 -14.53 4.23 -3.97
CA GLY A 148 -14.44 2.80 -3.72
C GLY A 148 -13.01 2.29 -3.76
N GLU A 149 -12.20 2.70 -4.75
CA GLU A 149 -10.78 2.39 -4.81
C GLU A 149 -10.03 2.96 -3.60
N CYS A 150 -10.27 4.23 -3.25
CA CYS A 150 -9.64 4.89 -2.11
C CYS A 150 -9.94 4.18 -0.78
N ARG A 151 -11.22 3.80 -0.56
CA ARG A 151 -11.62 3.06 0.64
C ARG A 151 -11.05 1.66 0.68
N THR A 152 -10.97 0.97 -0.46
CA THR A 152 -10.30 -0.34 -0.53
C THR A 152 -8.81 -0.23 -0.18
N LEU A 153 -8.11 0.82 -0.64
CA LEU A 153 -6.72 1.08 -0.27
C LEU A 153 -6.58 1.32 1.24
N ARG A 154 -7.46 2.11 1.84
CA ARG A 154 -7.45 2.33 3.30
C ARG A 154 -7.70 1.04 4.07
N ALA A 155 -8.67 0.25 3.64
CA ALA A 155 -8.96 -1.07 4.22
C ALA A 155 -7.77 -2.03 4.11
N LEU A 156 -7.08 -2.07 2.97
CA LEU A 156 -5.89 -2.89 2.75
C LEU A 156 -4.75 -2.50 3.70
N LEU A 157 -4.47 -1.20 3.83
CA LEU A 157 -3.45 -0.69 4.73
C LEU A 157 -3.77 -1.04 6.19
N TYR A 158 -5.00 -0.84 6.63
CA TYR A 158 -5.43 -1.21 7.97
C TYR A 158 -5.42 -2.72 8.20
N LEU A 159 -5.76 -3.52 7.20
CA LEU A 159 -5.74 -4.98 7.31
C LEU A 159 -4.32 -5.51 7.55
N ASP A 160 -3.32 -4.96 6.86
CA ASP A 160 -1.93 -5.31 7.11
C ASP A 160 -1.49 -4.89 8.51
N MET A 161 -1.78 -3.65 8.91
CA MET A 161 -1.40 -3.12 10.22
C MET A 161 -2.05 -3.88 11.38
N VAL A 162 -3.35 -4.17 11.31
CA VAL A 162 -4.06 -4.83 12.41
C VAL A 162 -3.64 -6.29 12.57
N ARG A 163 -3.27 -6.96 11.48
CA ARG A 163 -2.71 -8.32 11.54
C ARG A 163 -1.31 -8.35 12.13
N LEU A 164 -0.50 -7.31 11.88
CA LEU A 164 0.87 -7.25 12.37
C LEU A 164 0.96 -6.76 13.81
N TRP A 165 0.20 -5.72 14.17
CA TRP A 165 0.33 -5.01 15.46
C TRP A 165 -0.86 -5.16 16.39
N GLY A 166 -1.96 -5.72 15.94
CA GLY A 166 -3.18 -5.87 16.75
C GLY A 166 -3.89 -4.54 16.99
N ASN A 167 -3.90 -4.05 18.24
CA ASN A 167 -4.49 -2.77 18.59
C ASN A 167 -3.65 -1.61 18.06
N ILE A 168 -4.23 -0.78 17.21
CA ILE A 168 -3.55 0.34 16.55
C ILE A 168 -4.42 1.60 16.56
N PRO A 169 -3.85 2.81 16.52
CA PRO A 169 -4.64 4.03 16.36
C PRO A 169 -5.50 4.01 15.09
N LEU A 170 -6.80 4.22 15.25
CA LEU A 170 -7.74 4.27 14.13
C LEU A 170 -8.01 5.73 13.75
N PHE A 171 -7.61 6.14 12.54
CA PHE A 171 -7.87 7.44 11.97
C PHE A 171 -8.78 7.29 10.75
N LEU A 172 -9.96 7.86 10.81
CA LEU A 172 -10.92 7.92 9.69
C LEU A 172 -11.03 9.33 9.11
N GLU A 173 -10.27 10.26 9.67
CA GLU A 173 -10.17 11.66 9.30
C GLU A 173 -8.70 12.08 9.14
N PRO A 174 -8.40 13.10 8.32
CA PRO A 174 -7.04 13.57 8.11
C PRO A 174 -6.59 14.48 9.26
N VAL A 175 -6.38 13.90 10.44
CA VAL A 175 -5.93 14.62 11.63
C VAL A 175 -4.46 14.33 11.92
N ASN A 176 -3.77 15.33 12.47
CA ASN A 176 -2.38 15.20 12.94
C ASN A 176 -2.36 15.29 14.46
N GLU A 177 -2.68 14.17 15.11
CA GLU A 177 -2.71 14.07 16.57
C GLU A 177 -2.14 12.73 17.05
N ASN A 178 -1.71 12.68 18.31
CA ASN A 178 -1.41 11.42 18.96
C ASN A 178 -2.70 10.80 19.48
N ARG A 179 -2.99 9.58 19.07
CA ARG A 179 -4.18 8.82 19.49
C ARG A 179 -3.78 7.50 20.13
N ALA A 180 -4.45 7.12 21.20
CA ALA A 180 -4.28 5.81 21.79
C ALA A 180 -4.70 4.70 20.79
N PRO A 181 -4.10 3.50 20.88
CA PRO A 181 -4.54 2.37 20.07
C PRO A 181 -6.03 2.04 20.31
N SER A 182 -6.77 1.92 19.23
CA SER A 182 -8.12 1.37 19.22
C SER A 182 -8.08 -0.16 19.33
N PRO A 183 -9.09 -0.80 19.89
CA PRO A 183 -9.23 -2.24 19.82
C PRO A 183 -9.20 -2.75 18.38
N ALA A 184 -8.51 -3.85 18.12
CA ALA A 184 -8.38 -4.41 16.78
C ALA A 184 -9.74 -4.68 16.12
N LYS A 185 -10.76 -5.07 16.89
CA LYS A 185 -12.12 -5.28 16.36
C LYS A 185 -12.75 -4.01 15.79
N GLU A 186 -12.49 -2.84 16.37
CA GLU A 186 -12.94 -1.56 15.82
C GLU A 186 -12.23 -1.24 14.50
N VAL A 187 -10.95 -1.59 14.40
CA VAL A 187 -10.21 -1.46 13.12
C VAL A 187 -10.80 -2.37 12.05
N PHE A 188 -11.14 -3.61 12.39
CA PHE A 188 -11.83 -4.52 11.46
C PHE A 188 -13.21 -4.01 11.06
N SER A 189 -13.97 -3.41 11.98
CA SER A 189 -15.25 -2.75 11.65
C SER A 189 -15.09 -1.69 10.56
N ALA A 190 -14.06 -0.83 10.69
CA ALA A 190 -13.75 0.16 9.67
C ALA A 190 -13.33 -0.48 8.33
N ILE A 191 -12.53 -1.54 8.36
CA ILE A 191 -12.12 -2.31 7.18
C ILE A 191 -13.34 -2.85 6.43
N PHE A 192 -14.25 -3.52 7.14
CA PHE A 192 -15.45 -4.09 6.52
C PHE A 192 -16.38 -3.01 5.96
N THR A 193 -16.53 -1.90 6.67
CA THR A 193 -17.33 -0.74 6.22
C THR A 193 -16.78 -0.18 4.91
N ASP A 194 -15.46 0.02 4.82
CA ASP A 194 -14.81 0.52 3.61
C ASP A 194 -14.94 -0.45 2.43
N LEU A 195 -14.76 -1.74 2.67
CA LEU A 195 -14.88 -2.76 1.62
C LEU A 195 -16.32 -2.92 1.11
N LYS A 196 -17.32 -2.88 2.01
CA LYS A 196 -18.73 -2.90 1.60
C LYS A 196 -19.08 -1.69 0.75
N TYR A 197 -18.62 -0.49 1.13
CA TYR A 197 -18.79 0.68 0.28
C TYR A 197 -18.20 0.48 -1.12
N ALA A 198 -17.00 -0.06 -1.21
CA ALA A 198 -16.35 -0.30 -2.50
C ALA A 198 -17.13 -1.30 -3.38
N ILE A 199 -17.59 -2.40 -2.79
CA ILE A 199 -18.38 -3.43 -3.48
C ILE A 199 -19.70 -2.85 -4.02
N GLU A 200 -20.33 -1.97 -3.27
CA GLU A 200 -21.61 -1.33 -3.66
C GLU A 200 -21.43 -0.25 -4.74
N ASN A 201 -20.27 0.41 -4.80
CA ASN A 201 -20.08 1.62 -5.60
C ASN A 201 -19.13 1.44 -6.80
N ILE A 202 -18.34 0.39 -6.87
CA ILE A 202 -17.52 0.08 -8.05
C ILE A 202 -18.33 -0.87 -8.96
N PRO A 203 -18.72 -0.44 -10.17
CA PRO A 203 -19.38 -1.34 -11.11
C PRO A 203 -18.46 -2.52 -11.50
N GLY A 204 -19.03 -3.72 -11.67
CA GLY A 204 -18.27 -4.92 -12.06
C GLY A 204 -17.54 -4.79 -13.39
N ASP A 205 -18.04 -3.96 -14.30
CA ASP A 205 -17.49 -3.68 -15.63
C ASP A 205 -16.64 -2.40 -15.69
N ALA A 206 -16.39 -1.72 -14.56
CA ALA A 206 -15.57 -0.50 -14.52
C ALA A 206 -14.16 -0.72 -15.08
N TYR A 207 -13.56 -1.85 -14.72
CA TYR A 207 -12.19 -2.21 -15.09
C TYR A 207 -12.12 -3.68 -15.55
N PRO A 208 -12.61 -4.00 -16.77
CA PRO A 208 -12.62 -5.37 -17.28
C PRO A 208 -11.20 -5.92 -17.35
N LYS A 209 -10.97 -7.13 -16.85
CA LYS A 209 -9.64 -7.75 -16.85
C LYS A 209 -9.13 -8.03 -18.26
N ALA A 210 -10.02 -8.29 -19.20
CA ALA A 210 -9.66 -8.49 -20.60
C ALA A 210 -9.14 -7.22 -21.26
N ASP A 211 -9.48 -6.03 -20.78
CA ASP A 211 -8.96 -4.76 -21.25
C ASP A 211 -7.85 -4.26 -20.31
N TYR A 212 -6.64 -4.75 -20.57
CA TYR A 212 -5.47 -4.40 -19.77
C TYR A 212 -5.23 -2.88 -19.68
N THR A 213 -5.59 -2.11 -20.69
CA THR A 213 -5.41 -0.65 -20.68
C THR A 213 -6.32 0.07 -19.70
N LYS A 214 -7.47 -0.53 -19.36
CA LYS A 214 -8.39 -0.02 -18.34
C LYS A 214 -8.17 -0.63 -16.97
N ASN A 215 -7.85 -1.91 -16.93
CA ASN A 215 -7.66 -2.66 -15.68
C ASN A 215 -6.32 -2.35 -15.00
N ASP A 216 -5.33 -1.88 -15.73
CA ASP A 216 -3.94 -1.81 -15.30
C ASP A 216 -3.71 -1.11 -13.96
N GLY A 217 -3.57 -1.91 -12.90
CA GLY A 217 -3.30 -1.44 -11.54
C GLY A 217 -4.52 -0.93 -10.76
N HIS A 218 -5.68 -0.78 -11.38
CA HIS A 218 -6.90 -0.34 -10.68
C HIS A 218 -7.48 -1.41 -9.77
N ILE A 219 -8.04 -0.96 -8.64
CA ILE A 219 -8.84 -1.81 -7.75
C ILE A 219 -10.22 -1.99 -8.37
N THR A 220 -10.58 -3.24 -8.62
CA THR A 220 -11.90 -3.64 -9.13
C THR A 220 -12.85 -3.94 -7.98
N LYS A 221 -14.17 -4.01 -8.26
CA LYS A 221 -15.17 -4.56 -7.34
C LYS A 221 -14.73 -5.92 -6.81
N TYR A 222 -14.26 -6.78 -7.70
CA TYR A 222 -13.81 -8.14 -7.37
C TYR A 222 -12.59 -8.19 -6.47
N ALA A 223 -11.71 -7.19 -6.56
CA ALA A 223 -10.59 -7.05 -5.64
C ALA A 223 -11.07 -6.70 -4.22
N ALA A 224 -12.06 -5.82 -4.10
CA ALA A 224 -12.68 -5.49 -2.81
C ALA A 224 -13.41 -6.70 -2.21
N GLU A 225 -14.14 -7.47 -3.02
CA GLU A 225 -14.82 -8.69 -2.62
C GLU A 225 -13.85 -9.78 -2.12
N ALA A 226 -12.78 -10.03 -2.87
CA ALA A 226 -11.75 -10.99 -2.46
C ALA A 226 -11.06 -10.56 -1.16
N LEU A 227 -10.81 -9.26 -1.00
CA LEU A 227 -10.20 -8.71 0.22
C LEU A 227 -11.17 -8.80 1.41
N LEU A 228 -12.47 -8.57 1.21
CA LEU A 228 -13.51 -8.73 2.23
C LEU A 228 -13.55 -10.17 2.74
N ALA A 229 -13.59 -11.15 1.83
CA ALA A 229 -13.57 -12.55 2.21
C ALA A 229 -12.29 -12.94 2.96
N ARG A 230 -11.14 -12.42 2.54
CA ARG A 230 -9.86 -12.64 3.21
C ARG A 230 -9.84 -12.04 4.63
N ALA A 231 -10.35 -10.80 4.78
CA ALA A 231 -10.47 -10.16 6.08
C ALA A 231 -11.44 -10.92 7.01
N TYR A 232 -12.57 -11.39 6.47
CA TYR A 232 -13.54 -12.22 7.19
C TYR A 232 -12.92 -13.54 7.70
N LEU A 233 -12.20 -14.25 6.83
CA LEU A 233 -11.55 -15.51 7.22
C LEU A 233 -10.47 -15.30 8.28
N PHE A 234 -9.70 -14.22 8.19
CA PHE A 234 -8.73 -13.89 9.24
C PHE A 234 -9.43 -13.57 10.56
N TYR A 235 -10.45 -12.70 10.52
CA TYR A 235 -11.18 -12.29 11.72
C TYR A 235 -11.80 -13.49 12.44
N THR A 236 -12.57 -14.31 11.71
CA THR A 236 -13.23 -15.48 12.30
C THR A 236 -12.26 -16.55 12.78
N GLY A 237 -11.17 -16.77 12.04
CA GLY A 237 -10.13 -17.72 12.44
C GLY A 237 -9.36 -17.28 13.68
N TYR A 238 -9.10 -15.99 13.83
CA TYR A 238 -8.34 -15.46 14.96
C TYR A 238 -9.20 -15.21 16.21
N TYR A 239 -10.40 -14.62 16.04
CA TYR A 239 -11.26 -14.28 17.18
C TYR A 239 -12.27 -15.36 17.54
N GLY A 240 -12.50 -16.35 16.69
CA GLY A 240 -13.46 -17.42 16.91
C GLY A 240 -14.93 -16.99 16.89
N GLU A 241 -15.23 -15.82 16.34
CA GLU A 241 -16.58 -15.24 16.23
C GLU A 241 -16.76 -14.52 14.88
N GLU A 242 -18.01 -14.28 14.47
CA GLU A 242 -18.29 -13.49 13.27
C GLU A 242 -18.20 -11.98 13.56
N PRO A 243 -17.69 -11.16 12.61
CA PRO A 243 -17.78 -9.70 12.73
C PRO A 243 -19.25 -9.25 12.62
N VAL A 244 -19.54 -8.08 13.22
CA VAL A 244 -20.91 -7.52 13.17
C VAL A 244 -21.28 -7.03 11.78
N GLU A 245 -20.31 -6.53 11.03
CA GLU A 245 -20.48 -5.85 9.73
C GLU A 245 -20.68 -6.82 8.57
N VAL A 246 -20.19 -8.06 8.69
CA VAL A 246 -20.17 -9.04 7.59
C VAL A 246 -20.50 -10.41 8.12
N THR A 247 -21.55 -11.01 7.58
CA THR A 247 -21.94 -12.39 7.84
C THR A 247 -21.16 -13.35 6.94
N ARG A 248 -21.13 -14.63 7.34
CA ARG A 248 -20.57 -15.70 6.48
C ARG A 248 -21.25 -15.75 5.11
N ALA A 249 -22.56 -15.52 5.06
CA ALA A 249 -23.31 -15.57 3.81
C ALA A 249 -22.87 -14.43 2.86
N GLU A 250 -22.66 -13.21 3.39
CA GLU A 250 -22.16 -12.07 2.59
C GLU A 250 -20.72 -12.33 2.10
N ALA A 251 -19.83 -12.83 2.96
CA ALA A 251 -18.47 -13.17 2.56
C ALA A 251 -18.42 -14.27 1.50
N LEU A 252 -19.30 -15.27 1.59
CA LEU A 252 -19.44 -16.33 0.58
C LEU A 252 -19.98 -15.76 -0.74
N ALA A 253 -21.03 -14.94 -0.69
CA ALA A 253 -21.62 -14.32 -1.87
C ALA A 253 -20.60 -13.45 -2.62
N ALA A 254 -19.74 -12.73 -1.91
CA ALA A 254 -18.66 -11.95 -2.51
C ALA A 254 -17.67 -12.84 -3.31
N VAL A 255 -17.27 -13.99 -2.77
CA VAL A 255 -16.40 -14.93 -3.49
C VAL A 255 -17.12 -15.56 -4.68
N GLU A 256 -18.40 -15.91 -4.52
CA GLU A 256 -19.23 -16.45 -5.61
C GLU A 256 -19.40 -15.44 -6.76
N ASP A 257 -19.53 -14.15 -6.46
CA ASP A 257 -19.60 -13.10 -7.48
C ASP A 257 -18.28 -12.98 -8.26
N VAL A 258 -17.12 -13.03 -7.59
CA VAL A 258 -15.81 -13.09 -8.25
C VAL A 258 -15.73 -14.27 -9.23
N ILE A 259 -16.18 -15.45 -8.82
CA ILE A 259 -16.16 -16.66 -9.65
C ILE A 259 -17.14 -16.52 -10.82
N ALA A 260 -18.35 -16.05 -10.55
CA ALA A 260 -19.42 -15.90 -11.54
C ALA A 260 -19.12 -14.83 -12.59
N SER A 261 -18.26 -13.85 -12.27
CA SER A 261 -17.83 -12.81 -13.21
C SER A 261 -17.17 -13.37 -14.47
N GLY A 262 -16.53 -14.55 -14.38
CA GLY A 262 -15.73 -15.12 -15.46
C GLY A 262 -14.45 -14.34 -15.79
N GLU A 263 -14.18 -13.24 -15.09
CA GLU A 263 -12.97 -12.40 -15.26
C GLU A 263 -11.71 -13.12 -14.78
N TYR A 264 -11.86 -13.97 -13.76
CA TYR A 264 -10.77 -14.66 -13.06
C TYR A 264 -10.87 -16.17 -13.20
N GLY A 265 -9.76 -16.85 -12.95
CA GLY A 265 -9.73 -18.32 -13.02
C GLY A 265 -8.32 -18.84 -12.76
N LEU A 266 -8.18 -20.15 -12.63
CA LEU A 266 -6.90 -20.78 -12.35
C LEU A 266 -6.07 -20.92 -13.63
N VAL A 267 -4.75 -20.76 -13.51
CA VAL A 267 -3.78 -21.13 -14.54
C VAL A 267 -3.61 -22.65 -14.51
N PRO A 268 -3.80 -23.36 -15.64
CA PRO A 268 -3.89 -24.82 -15.66
C PRO A 268 -2.66 -25.55 -15.09
N GLN A 269 -1.50 -24.93 -15.14
CA GLN A 269 -0.27 -25.50 -14.57
C GLN A 269 0.36 -24.50 -13.59
N PHE A 270 0.45 -24.88 -12.33
CA PHE A 270 0.97 -24.03 -11.24
C PHE A 270 2.34 -23.43 -11.56
N LYS A 271 3.27 -24.20 -12.13
CA LYS A 271 4.61 -23.71 -12.52
C LYS A 271 4.58 -22.52 -13.47
N ASN A 272 3.50 -22.35 -14.24
CA ASN A 272 3.38 -21.25 -15.21
C ASN A 272 3.01 -19.92 -14.54
N LEU A 273 2.71 -19.89 -13.25
CA LEU A 273 2.54 -18.68 -12.47
C LEU A 273 3.86 -17.93 -12.19
N TRP A 274 5.00 -18.62 -12.31
CA TRP A 274 6.29 -18.08 -11.92
C TRP A 274 7.25 -18.05 -13.11
N PRO A 275 7.92 -16.91 -13.38
CA PRO A 275 8.89 -16.82 -14.47
C PRO A 275 10.01 -17.85 -14.34
N ALA A 276 10.52 -18.05 -13.12
CA ALA A 276 11.65 -18.94 -12.87
C ALA A 276 11.33 -20.42 -13.19
N SER A 277 10.19 -20.92 -12.73
CA SER A 277 9.78 -22.32 -12.95
C SER A 277 9.26 -22.63 -14.35
N SER A 278 8.88 -21.60 -15.11
CA SER A 278 8.40 -21.72 -16.48
C SER A 278 9.45 -21.39 -17.53
N ALA A 279 10.60 -20.85 -17.14
CA ALA A 279 11.68 -20.54 -18.04
C ALA A 279 12.28 -21.79 -18.67
N LYS A 280 12.74 -21.67 -19.91
CA LYS A 280 13.55 -22.69 -20.55
C LYS A 280 14.95 -22.59 -20.00
N VAL A 281 15.34 -23.53 -19.14
CA VAL A 281 16.71 -23.64 -18.61
C VAL A 281 17.59 -24.18 -19.73
N ALA A 282 18.62 -23.46 -20.13
CA ALA A 282 19.87 -23.96 -20.68
C ALA A 282 20.46 -23.26 -21.92
N GLU A 283 19.85 -22.27 -22.49
CA GLU A 283 20.51 -21.55 -23.59
C GLU A 283 20.76 -20.09 -23.17
N LYS A 284 21.93 -19.56 -23.50
CA LYS A 284 22.24 -18.15 -23.33
C LYS A 284 21.26 -17.33 -24.15
N GLY A 285 20.26 -16.75 -23.48
CA GLY A 285 19.28 -15.85 -24.07
C GLY A 285 18.96 -14.71 -23.11
N ASP A 286 18.31 -13.68 -23.63
CA ASP A 286 17.70 -12.69 -22.77
C ASP A 286 16.48 -13.27 -22.02
N TYR A 287 16.02 -12.59 -21.02
CA TYR A 287 14.89 -13.04 -20.20
C TYR A 287 13.62 -13.27 -21.03
N GLU A 288 13.39 -12.51 -22.08
CA GLU A 288 12.23 -12.64 -22.96
C GLU A 288 12.21 -13.99 -23.71
N THR A 289 13.37 -14.44 -24.16
CA THR A 289 13.51 -15.78 -24.77
C THR A 289 13.37 -16.92 -23.76
N LEU A 290 13.62 -16.63 -22.47
CA LEU A 290 13.54 -17.64 -21.40
C LEU A 290 12.16 -17.78 -20.77
N LYS A 291 11.21 -16.86 -21.02
CA LYS A 291 9.86 -16.89 -20.42
C LYS A 291 9.09 -18.20 -20.60
N GLY A 292 9.37 -18.95 -21.65
CA GLY A 292 8.78 -20.27 -21.82
C GLY A 292 7.25 -20.27 -21.83
N THR A 293 6.62 -20.87 -20.83
CA THR A 293 5.18 -20.98 -20.66
C THR A 293 4.61 -20.07 -19.57
N TYR A 294 5.36 -19.05 -19.16
CA TYR A 294 4.91 -18.09 -18.15
C TYR A 294 3.58 -17.44 -18.57
N ALA A 295 2.62 -17.46 -17.64
CA ALA A 295 1.26 -16.98 -17.91
C ALA A 295 1.14 -15.45 -17.94
N GLY A 296 2.20 -14.73 -17.50
CA GLY A 296 2.23 -13.27 -17.46
C GLY A 296 1.76 -12.68 -16.12
N ASP A 297 2.18 -11.44 -15.84
CA ASP A 297 1.85 -10.74 -14.58
C ASP A 297 0.35 -10.43 -14.46
N GLY A 298 -0.33 -10.22 -15.59
CA GLY A 298 -1.78 -9.98 -15.66
C GLY A 298 -2.60 -11.25 -15.90
N ASN A 299 -2.10 -12.43 -15.52
CA ASN A 299 -2.82 -13.68 -15.74
C ASN A 299 -4.15 -13.75 -14.97
N LYS A 300 -4.97 -14.76 -15.26
CA LYS A 300 -6.33 -14.91 -14.72
C LYS A 300 -6.38 -15.09 -13.19
N GLU A 301 -5.32 -15.57 -12.55
CA GLU A 301 -5.30 -15.71 -11.08
C GLU A 301 -5.05 -14.40 -10.36
N THR A 302 -4.46 -13.41 -11.01
CA THR A 302 -4.16 -12.12 -10.39
C THR A 302 -5.43 -11.29 -10.24
N ILE A 303 -5.96 -11.18 -9.03
CA ILE A 303 -7.13 -10.33 -8.73
C ILE A 303 -6.70 -8.90 -8.45
N LEU A 304 -5.66 -8.71 -7.66
CA LEU A 304 -5.07 -7.42 -7.33
C LEU A 304 -3.55 -7.54 -7.29
N ALA A 305 -2.85 -6.61 -7.90
CA ALA A 305 -1.39 -6.56 -7.87
C ALA A 305 -0.89 -5.14 -7.66
N LEU A 306 0.07 -4.99 -6.76
CA LEU A 306 0.85 -3.76 -6.67
C LEU A 306 1.91 -3.78 -7.77
N LYS A 307 1.83 -2.82 -8.69
CA LYS A 307 2.72 -2.73 -9.84
C LYS A 307 3.84 -1.75 -9.59
N PHE A 308 5.01 -2.10 -10.07
CA PHE A 308 6.23 -1.29 -9.98
C PHE A 308 6.78 -1.01 -11.36
N THR A 309 7.40 0.16 -11.52
CA THR A 309 8.18 0.50 -12.69
C THR A 309 9.66 0.52 -12.34
N ALA A 310 10.51 0.35 -13.33
CA ALA A 310 11.96 0.45 -13.15
C ALA A 310 12.47 1.90 -13.30
N THR A 311 11.59 2.86 -13.49
CA THR A 311 11.93 4.27 -13.65
C THR A 311 12.10 4.93 -12.30
N GLN A 312 13.10 5.82 -12.21
CA GLN A 312 13.18 6.77 -11.10
C GLN A 312 12.19 7.89 -11.36
N ASP A 313 11.46 8.29 -10.33
CA ASP A 313 10.67 9.49 -10.42
C ASP A 313 11.57 10.74 -10.44
N TYR A 314 10.97 11.89 -10.79
CA TYR A 314 11.67 13.19 -10.83
C TYR A 314 12.04 13.72 -9.42
N ASN A 315 11.61 13.08 -8.34
CA ASN A 315 11.99 13.38 -6.97
C ASN A 315 13.17 12.53 -6.48
N GLY A 316 13.71 11.67 -7.32
CA GLY A 316 14.81 10.76 -6.98
C GLY A 316 14.38 9.53 -6.19
N ASN A 317 13.07 9.30 -6.03
CA ASN A 317 12.56 8.09 -5.40
C ASN A 317 12.76 6.89 -6.33
N ASN A 318 13.10 5.77 -5.73
CA ASN A 318 13.25 4.53 -6.47
C ASN A 318 11.91 3.79 -6.50
N ASP A 319 11.29 3.72 -7.66
CA ASP A 319 10.01 3.04 -7.87
C ASP A 319 10.13 1.53 -8.06
N SER A 320 11.34 0.99 -7.98
CA SER A 320 11.56 -0.45 -8.15
C SER A 320 11.03 -1.27 -6.97
N ASN A 321 10.68 -2.53 -7.24
CA ASN A 321 10.28 -3.49 -6.24
C ASN A 321 11.48 -3.88 -5.34
N ARG A 322 11.53 -3.37 -4.13
CA ARG A 322 12.59 -3.66 -3.15
C ARG A 322 12.57 -5.10 -2.65
N TRP A 323 11.42 -5.73 -2.58
CA TRP A 323 11.32 -7.11 -2.12
C TRP A 323 12.06 -8.08 -3.04
N GLN A 324 11.96 -7.87 -4.34
CA GLN A 324 12.70 -8.68 -5.30
C GLN A 324 14.20 -8.62 -5.07
N VAL A 325 14.74 -7.45 -4.73
CA VAL A 325 16.16 -7.29 -4.39
C VAL A 325 16.47 -7.92 -3.03
N MET A 326 15.60 -7.76 -2.04
CA MET A 326 15.81 -8.31 -0.69
C MET A 326 15.77 -9.83 -0.67
N LEU A 327 14.81 -10.42 -1.39
CA LEU A 327 14.59 -11.87 -1.41
C LEU A 327 15.50 -12.61 -2.40
N GLY A 328 15.98 -11.92 -3.43
CA GLY A 328 16.81 -12.52 -4.47
C GLY A 328 18.11 -13.13 -3.91
N MET A 329 18.55 -14.19 -4.52
CA MET A 329 19.75 -14.93 -4.08
C MET A 329 20.99 -14.05 -4.11
N ARG A 330 21.78 -14.10 -3.02
CA ARG A 330 23.00 -13.33 -2.89
C ARG A 330 24.07 -13.86 -3.87
N GLN A 331 24.67 -12.93 -4.62
CA GLN A 331 25.75 -13.19 -5.59
C GLN A 331 25.37 -14.07 -6.80
N LEU A 332 24.16 -14.59 -6.89
CA LEU A 332 23.70 -15.28 -8.08
C LEU A 332 23.20 -14.25 -9.11
N ASN A 333 23.81 -14.28 -10.28
CA ASN A 333 23.37 -13.47 -11.43
C ASN A 333 23.31 -14.39 -12.66
N ALA A 334 22.27 -15.20 -12.70
CA ALA A 334 22.07 -16.17 -13.76
C ALA A 334 20.58 -16.20 -14.12
N ALA A 335 20.24 -15.83 -15.35
CA ALA A 335 18.84 -15.86 -15.80
C ALA A 335 18.23 -17.27 -15.62
N PRO A 336 16.99 -17.38 -15.16
CA PRO A 336 16.01 -16.33 -14.95
C PRO A 336 16.11 -15.60 -13.58
N TYR A 337 17.12 -15.89 -12.78
CA TYR A 337 17.28 -15.35 -11.43
C TYR A 337 18.07 -14.05 -11.45
N CYS A 338 17.64 -13.08 -10.65
CA CYS A 338 18.35 -11.83 -10.45
C CYS A 338 19.19 -11.89 -9.17
N LYS A 339 20.32 -11.19 -9.17
CA LYS A 339 21.13 -10.99 -7.98
C LYS A 339 20.34 -10.19 -6.95
N GLY A 340 20.26 -10.71 -5.73
CA GLY A 340 19.63 -10.04 -4.59
C GLY A 340 20.55 -9.92 -3.38
N TRP A 341 19.94 -9.55 -2.26
CA TRP A 341 20.64 -9.39 -0.97
C TRP A 341 20.58 -10.63 -0.09
N GLY A 342 19.67 -11.58 -0.38
CA GLY A 342 19.48 -12.78 0.42
C GLY A 342 19.09 -12.44 1.86
N ALA A 343 18.16 -11.49 2.03
CA ALA A 343 17.70 -11.08 3.36
C ALA A 343 16.87 -12.16 4.05
N LEU A 344 16.27 -13.05 3.28
CA LEU A 344 15.55 -14.22 3.75
C LEU A 344 16.12 -15.46 3.05
N THR A 345 16.31 -16.53 3.82
CA THR A 345 16.74 -17.82 3.30
C THR A 345 15.65 -18.84 3.60
N VAL A 346 15.18 -19.55 2.59
CA VAL A 346 14.16 -20.58 2.75
C VAL A 346 14.64 -21.66 3.72
N ASN A 347 13.78 -22.02 4.68
CA ASN A 347 14.07 -23.08 5.63
C ASN A 347 14.04 -24.46 4.91
N PRO A 348 15.10 -25.26 4.97
CA PRO A 348 15.11 -26.60 4.36
C PRO A 348 13.98 -27.50 4.86
N ASP A 349 13.64 -27.45 6.14
CA ASP A 349 12.55 -28.24 6.72
C ASP A 349 11.21 -27.91 6.09
N PHE A 350 10.98 -26.64 5.73
CA PHE A 350 9.80 -26.23 4.99
C PHE A 350 9.76 -26.87 3.59
N VAL A 351 10.90 -26.91 2.88
CA VAL A 351 10.98 -27.55 1.57
C VAL A 351 10.73 -29.06 1.67
N GLU A 352 11.20 -29.69 2.74
CA GLU A 352 11.00 -31.13 2.99
C GLU A 352 9.57 -31.46 3.45
N ALA A 353 8.83 -30.51 3.99
CA ALA A 353 7.44 -30.68 4.41
C ALA A 353 6.46 -30.87 3.22
N PHE A 354 6.87 -30.53 2.00
CA PHE A 354 6.01 -30.77 0.84
C PHE A 354 5.88 -32.29 0.58
N PRO A 355 4.63 -32.77 0.41
CA PRO A 355 4.40 -34.18 0.06
C PRO A 355 5.12 -34.59 -1.22
N THR A 356 5.50 -35.85 -1.30
CA THR A 356 6.09 -36.41 -2.53
C THR A 356 5.13 -36.25 -3.72
N GLY A 357 5.61 -35.62 -4.79
CA GLY A 357 4.82 -35.34 -5.99
C GLY A 357 4.02 -34.03 -5.95
N ASP A 358 4.13 -33.24 -4.90
CA ASP A 358 3.56 -31.90 -4.87
C ASP A 358 4.32 -30.98 -5.86
N LEU A 359 3.60 -30.51 -6.87
CA LEU A 359 4.18 -29.67 -7.92
C LEU A 359 4.65 -28.29 -7.42
N ARG A 360 4.13 -27.84 -6.30
CA ARG A 360 4.53 -26.56 -5.70
C ARG A 360 6.00 -26.58 -5.27
N ARG A 361 6.48 -27.70 -4.74
CA ARG A 361 7.88 -27.85 -4.36
C ARG A 361 8.87 -27.57 -5.48
N SER A 362 8.53 -27.98 -6.71
CA SER A 362 9.42 -27.80 -7.87
C SER A 362 9.21 -26.49 -8.61
N ALA A 363 8.13 -25.77 -8.28
CA ALA A 363 7.74 -24.55 -8.95
C ALA A 363 8.00 -23.27 -8.12
N SER A 364 8.29 -23.42 -6.81
CA SER A 364 8.53 -22.30 -5.87
C SER A 364 10.00 -22.04 -5.57
#